data_bfa6d71f9e5a59b7ffd1349e4d7a8443
#
_entry.id   bfa6d71f9e5a59b7ffd1349e4d7a8443
#
_cell.length_a   1.000
_cell.length_b   1.000
_cell.length_c   1.000
_cell.angle_alpha   90.00
_cell.angle_beta   90.00
_cell.angle_gamma   90.00
#
_symmetry.space_group_name_H-M   'P 1'
#
loop_
_entity.id
_entity.type
_entity.pdbx_description
1 polymer ?
#
loop_
_entity_poly.entity_id
_entity_poly.type
_entity_poly.pdbx_seq_one_letter_code
_entity_poly.pdbx_strand_id
1 'polypeptide(L)'
;MKTTLALSLLFFTSSALAAVVGKDVTYKAGDTVMKGYLAADDAIKDKRAGVLVVPEWWGANDYARKRARMLASEGYVALVVDMYGNGQIADNP
;
A
#
# COMPACT_ATOMS: atom_id res chain seq x y z
N MET A 1 21.68 53.55 9.43
CA MET A 1 20.65 52.62 9.89
C MET A 1 20.58 51.46 8.96
N LYS A 2 21.17 50.37 9.38
CA LYS A 2 21.14 49.12 8.58
C LYS A 2 20.05 48.24 9.09
N THR A 3 18.95 48.18 8.38
CA THR A 3 17.94 47.19 8.58
C THR A 3 18.49 45.85 8.06
N THR A 4 18.90 45.01 8.94
CA THR A 4 19.19 43.65 8.60
C THR A 4 17.88 42.96 8.26
N LEU A 5 17.63 42.78 6.98
CA LEU A 5 16.58 41.92 6.54
C LEU A 5 17.02 40.51 6.89
N ALA A 6 16.50 39.98 7.98
CA ALA A 6 16.60 38.55 8.23
C ALA A 6 15.72 37.85 7.19
N LEU A 7 16.35 37.43 6.11
CA LEU A 7 15.73 36.55 5.19
C LEU A 7 15.56 35.21 5.90
N SER A 8 14.43 35.04 6.60
CA SER A 8 14.06 33.70 7.03
C SER A 8 13.71 32.91 5.78
N LEU A 9 14.71 32.20 5.29
CA LEU A 9 14.45 31.17 4.30
C LEU A 9 13.58 30.13 4.97
N LEU A 10 12.29 30.24 4.77
CA LEU A 10 11.39 29.16 5.01
C LEU A 10 11.68 28.11 3.93
N PHE A 11 12.54 27.17 4.30
CA PHE A 11 12.65 25.97 3.54
C PHE A 11 11.35 25.19 3.69
N PHE A 12 10.42 25.43 2.78
CA PHE A 12 9.42 24.41 2.53
C PHE A 12 10.13 23.27 1.84
N THR A 13 10.74 22.40 2.63
CA THR A 13 10.94 21.08 2.17
C THR A 13 9.55 20.49 1.96
N SER A 14 9.06 20.55 0.75
CA SER A 14 7.96 19.67 0.40
C SER A 14 8.53 18.26 0.43
N SER A 15 8.65 17.70 1.63
CA SER A 15 8.73 16.26 1.75
C SER A 15 7.43 15.76 1.14
N ALA A 16 7.53 15.10 -0.01
CA ALA A 16 6.41 14.34 -0.50
C ALA A 16 5.99 13.43 0.65
N LEU A 17 4.90 13.81 1.33
CA LEU A 17 4.33 12.99 2.38
C LEU A 17 4.04 11.64 1.77
N ALA A 18 4.65 10.58 2.31
CA ALA A 18 4.34 9.23 1.91
C ALA A 18 2.83 9.06 1.95
N ALA A 19 2.24 8.86 0.78
CA ALA A 19 0.80 8.71 0.64
C ALA A 19 0.52 7.27 0.26
N VAL A 20 0.60 6.37 1.24
CA VAL A 20 0.25 4.97 1.04
C VAL A 20 -1.26 4.89 0.83
N VAL A 21 -1.65 4.41 -0.34
CA VAL A 21 -3.02 4.20 -0.73
C VAL A 21 -3.26 2.69 -0.84
N GLY A 22 -4.30 2.21 -0.20
CA GLY A 22 -4.76 0.83 -0.34
C GLY A 22 -6.12 0.80 -1.01
N LYS A 23 -6.32 -0.17 -1.87
CA LYS A 23 -7.61 -0.36 -2.55
C LYS A 23 -7.90 -1.83 -2.76
N ASP A 24 -9.17 -2.17 -2.70
CA ASP A 24 -9.62 -3.49 -3.09
C ASP A 24 -9.52 -3.64 -4.60
N VAL A 25 -9.02 -4.78 -5.03
CA VAL A 25 -8.90 -5.09 -6.46
C VAL A 25 -9.57 -6.42 -6.74
N THR A 26 -10.12 -6.53 -7.92
CA THR A 26 -10.79 -7.76 -8.37
C THR A 26 -10.06 -8.29 -9.59
N TYR A 27 -9.81 -9.57 -9.59
CA TYR A 27 -9.21 -10.28 -10.72
C TYR A 27 -9.80 -11.67 -10.80
N LYS A 28 -9.43 -12.43 -11.81
CA LYS A 28 -9.95 -13.78 -11.99
C LYS A 28 -8.85 -14.81 -12.02
N ALA A 29 -9.12 -15.94 -11.38
CA ALA A 29 -8.36 -17.17 -11.56
C ALA A 29 -9.32 -18.19 -12.21
N GLY A 30 -9.16 -18.40 -13.52
CA GLY A 30 -10.16 -19.13 -14.30
C GLY A 30 -11.50 -18.40 -14.26
N ASP A 31 -12.54 -19.07 -13.81
CA ASP A 31 -13.88 -18.51 -13.65
C ASP A 31 -14.13 -17.94 -12.25
N THR A 32 -13.18 -18.12 -11.33
CA THR A 32 -13.33 -17.66 -9.96
C THR A 32 -12.93 -16.20 -9.84
N VAL A 33 -13.83 -15.39 -9.28
CA VAL A 33 -13.54 -14.00 -8.95
C VAL A 33 -12.69 -13.95 -7.68
N MET A 34 -11.55 -13.28 -7.77
CA MET A 34 -10.64 -13.12 -6.66
C MET A 34 -10.69 -11.67 -6.20
N LYS A 35 -10.68 -11.45 -4.90
CA LYS A 35 -10.72 -10.12 -4.31
C LYS A 35 -9.49 -9.93 -3.43
N GLY A 36 -8.53 -9.22 -3.98
CA GLY A 36 -7.30 -8.88 -3.29
C GLY A 36 -7.27 -7.43 -2.83
N TYR A 37 -6.11 -7.03 -2.35
CA TYR A 37 -5.90 -5.68 -1.84
C TYR A 37 -4.52 -5.19 -2.32
N LEU A 38 -4.52 -4.03 -2.97
CA LEU A 38 -3.31 -3.44 -3.53
C LEU A 38 -2.93 -2.20 -2.73
N ALA A 39 -1.71 -2.19 -2.22
CA ALA A 39 -1.17 -1.04 -1.50
C ALA A 39 0.06 -0.49 -2.21
N ALA A 40 0.14 0.81 -2.33
CA ALA A 40 1.27 1.50 -2.95
C ALA A 40 1.33 2.94 -2.43
N ASP A 41 2.53 3.51 -2.43
CA ASP A 41 2.71 4.93 -2.19
C ASP A 41 2.54 5.67 -3.51
N ASP A 42 1.47 6.43 -3.64
CA ASP A 42 1.13 7.12 -4.88
C ASP A 42 2.00 8.37 -5.15
N ALA A 43 2.79 8.80 -4.15
CA ALA A 43 3.79 9.85 -4.36
C ALA A 43 5.01 9.36 -5.15
N ILE A 44 5.24 8.06 -5.21
CA ILE A 44 6.34 7.46 -5.97
C ILE A 44 5.86 7.21 -7.39
N LYS A 45 6.50 7.84 -8.37
CA LYS A 45 6.12 7.73 -9.78
C LYS A 45 7.01 6.78 -10.58
N ASP A 46 8.14 6.40 -10.03
CA ASP A 46 9.08 5.49 -10.68
C ASP A 46 8.63 4.04 -10.58
N LYS A 47 9.23 3.19 -11.40
CA LYS A 47 9.01 1.75 -11.31
C LYS A 47 9.51 1.24 -9.97
N ARG A 48 8.76 0.33 -9.39
CA ARG A 48 9.04 -0.26 -8.07
C ARG A 48 8.92 -1.77 -8.14
N ALA A 49 9.61 -2.43 -7.23
CA ALA A 49 9.42 -3.86 -7.06
C ALA A 49 8.01 -4.16 -6.55
N GLY A 50 7.42 -5.21 -7.11
CA GLY A 50 6.14 -5.73 -6.65
C GLY A 50 6.37 -6.85 -5.66
N VAL A 51 5.52 -6.91 -4.64
CA VAL A 51 5.52 -7.97 -3.63
C VAL A 51 4.14 -8.57 -3.57
N LEU A 52 4.08 -9.90 -3.69
CA LEU A 52 2.84 -10.63 -3.42
C LEU A 52 2.82 -11.00 -1.95
N VAL A 53 1.79 -10.55 -1.25
CA VAL A 53 1.56 -10.91 0.14
C VAL A 53 0.60 -12.08 0.15
N VAL A 54 1.13 -13.28 0.38
CA VAL A 54 0.33 -14.47 0.51
C VAL A 54 -0.16 -14.52 1.95
N PRO A 55 -1.47 -14.36 2.19
CA PRO A 55 -1.96 -14.36 3.56
C PRO A 55 -1.84 -15.74 4.18
N GLU A 56 -1.83 -15.76 5.51
CA GLU A 56 -1.94 -17.02 6.24
C GLU A 56 -3.29 -17.66 5.94
N TRP A 57 -3.57 -18.82 6.52
CA TRP A 57 -4.79 -19.58 6.26
C TRP A 57 -6.10 -18.82 6.57
N TRP A 58 -5.99 -17.70 7.30
CA TRP A 58 -7.15 -16.82 7.55
C TRP A 58 -7.67 -16.11 6.30
N GLY A 59 -6.85 -15.98 5.25
CA GLY A 59 -7.19 -15.24 4.03
C GLY A 59 -6.80 -13.78 4.08
N ALA A 60 -7.27 -13.01 3.10
CA ALA A 60 -6.93 -11.60 2.93
C ALA A 60 -7.67 -10.71 3.95
N ASN A 61 -7.31 -10.86 5.22
CA ASN A 61 -7.90 -10.15 6.34
C ASN A 61 -7.22 -8.80 6.61
N ASP A 62 -7.65 -8.12 7.66
CA ASP A 62 -7.11 -6.81 8.03
C ASP A 62 -5.62 -6.86 8.35
N TYR A 63 -5.14 -7.94 8.93
CA TYR A 63 -3.71 -8.10 9.22
C TYR A 63 -2.89 -8.16 7.93
N ALA A 64 -3.33 -8.93 6.95
CA ALA A 64 -2.65 -9.02 5.66
C ALA A 64 -2.63 -7.67 4.95
N ARG A 65 -3.73 -6.92 4.99
CA ARG A 65 -3.82 -5.57 4.43
C ARG A 65 -2.86 -4.61 5.13
N LYS A 66 -2.77 -4.68 6.44
CA LYS A 66 -1.82 -3.88 7.21
C LYS A 66 -0.38 -4.18 6.78
N ARG A 67 -0.03 -5.45 6.61
CA ARG A 67 1.30 -5.85 6.15
C ARG A 67 1.60 -5.30 4.77
N ALA A 68 0.62 -5.33 3.87
CA ALA A 68 0.78 -4.75 2.53
C ALA A 68 1.05 -3.25 2.61
N ARG A 69 0.32 -2.50 3.46
CA ARG A 69 0.56 -1.07 3.64
C ARG A 69 1.94 -0.79 4.22
N MET A 70 2.43 -1.63 5.13
CA MET A 70 3.79 -1.50 5.67
C MET A 70 4.84 -1.66 4.57
N LEU A 71 4.66 -2.65 3.69
CA LEU A 71 5.56 -2.84 2.55
C LEU A 71 5.48 -1.66 1.58
N ALA A 72 4.29 -1.14 1.34
CA ALA A 72 4.10 0.04 0.50
C ALA A 72 4.82 1.26 1.07
N SER A 73 4.85 1.42 2.38
CA SER A 73 5.57 2.52 3.03
C SER A 73 7.08 2.39 2.87
N GLU A 74 7.58 1.20 2.58
CA GLU A 74 9.00 0.94 2.27
C GLU A 74 9.31 1.11 0.78
N GLY A 75 8.34 1.48 -0.04
CA GLY A 75 8.51 1.75 -1.46
C GLY A 75 8.11 0.62 -2.40
N TYR A 76 7.53 -0.46 -1.89
CA TYR A 76 7.05 -1.56 -2.74
C TYR A 76 5.61 -1.31 -3.20
N VAL A 77 5.23 -1.97 -4.27
CA VAL A 77 3.82 -2.18 -4.60
C VAL A 77 3.45 -3.56 -4.08
N ALA A 78 2.52 -3.63 -3.14
CA ALA A 78 2.18 -4.87 -2.46
C ALA A 78 0.75 -5.28 -2.77
N LEU A 79 0.60 -6.52 -3.22
CA LEU A 79 -0.71 -7.11 -3.51
C LEU A 79 -0.97 -8.25 -2.54
N VAL A 80 -2.00 -8.12 -1.72
CA VAL A 80 -2.51 -9.25 -0.94
C VAL A 80 -3.35 -10.10 -1.88
N VAL A 81 -2.93 -11.35 -2.04
CA VAL A 81 -3.64 -12.29 -2.92
C VAL A 81 -4.81 -12.94 -2.18
N ASP A 82 -5.88 -13.21 -2.91
CA ASP A 82 -7.03 -13.94 -2.40
C ASP A 82 -6.79 -15.44 -2.65
N MET A 83 -6.67 -16.20 -1.60
CA MET A 83 -6.37 -17.64 -1.70
C MET A 83 -7.63 -18.50 -1.74
N TYR A 84 -8.78 -17.95 -1.35
CA TYR A 84 -10.02 -18.73 -1.27
C TYR A 84 -11.02 -18.41 -2.39
N GLY A 85 -10.92 -17.22 -2.97
CA GLY A 85 -11.89 -16.73 -3.93
C GLY A 85 -13.01 -15.92 -3.26
N ASN A 86 -13.58 -15.00 -4.01
CA ASN A 86 -14.67 -14.11 -3.59
C ASN A 86 -14.39 -13.33 -2.31
N GLY A 87 -13.11 -13.16 -1.94
CA GLY A 87 -12.72 -12.44 -0.74
C GLY A 87 -13.07 -13.18 0.55
N GLN A 88 -13.29 -14.49 0.49
CA GLN A 88 -13.60 -15.27 1.70
C GLN A 88 -12.42 -15.27 2.66
N ILE A 89 -12.72 -15.11 3.93
CA ILE A 89 -11.76 -15.23 5.01
C ILE A 89 -12.25 -16.29 5.99
N ALA A 90 -11.29 -16.94 6.66
CA ALA A 90 -11.60 -17.88 7.71
C ALA A 90 -11.51 -17.19 9.06
N ASP A 91 -12.47 -17.46 9.95
CA ASP A 91 -12.51 -16.88 11.28
C ASP A 91 -12.36 -17.94 12.38
N ASN A 92 -12.30 -19.19 11.98
CA ASN A 92 -12.02 -20.32 12.88
C ASN A 92 -11.32 -21.44 12.10
N PRO A 93 -10.57 -22.31 12.79
CA PRO A 93 -9.89 -23.47 12.19
C PRO A 93 -10.87 -24.49 11.62
#